data_62429a76cccd6c71c46fca686d46b65d
#
_entry.id   62429a76cccd6c71c46fca686d46b65d
#
_cell.length_a   1.000
_cell.length_b   1.000
_cell.length_c   1.000
_cell.angle_alpha   90.00
_cell.angle_beta   90.00
_cell.angle_gamma   90.00
#
_symmetry.space_group_name_H-M   'P 1'
#
loop_
_entity.id
_entity.type
_entity.pdbx_description
1 polymer ?
#
loop_
_entity_poly.entity_id
_entity_poly.type
_entity_poly.pdbx_seq_one_letter_code
_entity_poly.pdbx_strand_id
1 'polypeptide(L)'
;MGMVFSRFKKCRSKISFLGIISGFLAIVFLTISKASIWFDEAFSAYIIRFNFAEIWHYTSVDVHPPLYYFLLKIWSAFFGSSDFALRSLSAFFGVLTIILAYFLVKRIYNKKIALLASSFLAISPMLIRYSQEARMYTMVAFLSILTVRAFHEAWVAENTMKNKKKWRIIYIIAVCAGIWTQYLYALIPISLWIFRAVYISKNQEKNNRFHLFSCLKFQKQKNSVRQFFSNFFAEKWLSSHLIVAFLYIPWIPFFISQATYVKAKFWIPALDFTTIPNMISNFFFYLDAGKTNGWLSLIAMAILLIIVIFTFEKWRSEKNNSIFWLIFSVSVIPIFLLYIASLPPFSSIFVDRYLLMAEVFVSILMAIIAVKLFENKKSVSILFIVLIIFSHIFGIFQLNLQKGISKNGGEITEIRQAIEKVRNEKNNAAIAVGGFLYYSAAQYSNNESKIWFYGEPPIYRSGDMIRADYTPKIENDSSFLKNKEFFIISPYNSADKESPISDYNFSEEMDYNNSLNGDPLYKILKFIKK
;
A
#
# COMPACT_ATOMS: atom_id res chain seq x y z
N MET A 1 5.08 -39.87 -27.45
CA MET A 1 4.20 -39.75 -26.24
C MET A 1 4.70 -38.73 -25.22
N GLY A 2 5.98 -38.69 -24.82
CA GLY A 2 6.52 -37.74 -23.82
C GLY A 2 6.38 -36.26 -24.19
N MET A 3 6.51 -35.88 -25.45
CA MET A 3 6.40 -34.48 -25.93
C MET A 3 4.96 -33.95 -25.87
N VAL A 4 3.97 -34.79 -26.13
CA VAL A 4 2.54 -34.44 -26.01
C VAL A 4 2.15 -34.24 -24.55
N PHE A 5 2.56 -35.14 -23.64
CA PHE A 5 2.36 -35.01 -22.19
C PHE A 5 3.04 -33.78 -21.59
N SER A 6 4.22 -33.39 -22.08
CA SER A 6 4.90 -32.15 -21.63
C SER A 6 4.18 -30.89 -22.10
N ARG A 7 3.63 -30.88 -23.31
CA ARG A 7 2.79 -29.78 -23.85
C ARG A 7 1.48 -29.67 -23.07
N PHE A 8 0.81 -30.78 -22.75
CA PHE A 8 -0.41 -30.78 -21.93
C PHE A 8 -0.15 -30.25 -20.50
N LYS A 9 0.91 -30.68 -19.82
CA LYS A 9 1.30 -30.14 -18.51
C LYS A 9 1.64 -28.65 -18.57
N LYS A 10 2.28 -28.19 -19.66
CA LYS A 10 2.61 -26.78 -19.87
C LYS A 10 1.35 -25.94 -20.14
N CYS A 11 0.41 -26.47 -20.92
CA CYS A 11 -0.88 -25.83 -21.22
C CYS A 11 -1.75 -25.70 -19.95
N ARG A 12 -1.94 -26.80 -19.20
CA ARG A 12 -2.73 -26.83 -17.97
C ARG A 12 -2.29 -25.80 -16.94
N SER A 13 -1.01 -25.52 -16.81
CA SER A 13 -0.51 -24.55 -15.85
C SER A 13 -0.58 -23.11 -16.33
N LYS A 14 -0.58 -22.86 -17.63
CA LYS A 14 -0.88 -21.52 -18.15
C LYS A 14 -2.34 -21.19 -17.90
N ILE A 15 -3.23 -22.14 -18.13
CA ILE A 15 -4.67 -22.01 -17.84
C ILE A 15 -4.89 -21.77 -16.35
N SER A 16 -4.22 -22.51 -15.46
CA SER A 16 -4.32 -22.28 -14.01
C SER A 16 -3.85 -20.88 -13.60
N PHE A 17 -2.75 -20.39 -14.17
CA PHE A 17 -2.24 -19.06 -13.86
C PHE A 17 -3.16 -17.94 -14.40
N LEU A 18 -3.68 -18.11 -15.62
CA LEU A 18 -4.69 -17.18 -16.15
C LEU A 18 -5.97 -17.17 -15.29
N GLY A 19 -6.41 -18.35 -14.84
CA GLY A 19 -7.54 -18.45 -13.92
C GLY A 19 -7.33 -17.69 -12.60
N ILE A 20 -6.12 -17.75 -12.03
CA ILE A 20 -5.75 -16.97 -10.83
C ILE A 20 -5.87 -15.46 -11.10
N ILE A 21 -5.32 -14.97 -12.20
CA ILE A 21 -5.40 -13.55 -12.56
C ILE A 21 -6.85 -13.12 -12.83
N SER A 22 -7.61 -13.94 -13.58
CA SER A 22 -9.02 -13.64 -13.86
C SER A 22 -9.86 -13.61 -12.58
N GLY A 23 -9.61 -14.54 -11.64
CA GLY A 23 -10.28 -14.55 -10.33
C GLY A 23 -9.98 -13.30 -9.51
N PHE A 24 -8.72 -12.88 -9.44
CA PHE A 24 -8.33 -11.63 -8.79
C PHE A 24 -9.02 -10.42 -9.43
N LEU A 25 -8.97 -10.30 -10.76
CA LEU A 25 -9.63 -9.22 -11.48
C LEU A 25 -11.14 -9.20 -11.22
N ALA A 26 -11.80 -10.36 -11.23
CA ALA A 26 -13.23 -10.45 -10.94
C ALA A 26 -13.54 -9.91 -9.54
N ILE A 27 -12.79 -10.34 -8.50
CA ILE A 27 -13.00 -9.87 -7.13
C ILE A 27 -12.79 -8.35 -7.04
N VAL A 28 -11.71 -7.83 -7.63
CA VAL A 28 -11.40 -6.39 -7.57
C VAL A 28 -12.45 -5.57 -8.32
N PHE A 29 -12.77 -5.93 -9.57
CA PHE A 29 -13.66 -5.11 -10.40
C PHE A 29 -15.14 -5.19 -10.01
N LEU A 30 -15.60 -6.29 -9.38
CA LEU A 30 -16.96 -6.38 -8.87
C LEU A 30 -17.27 -5.36 -7.76
N THR A 31 -16.25 -4.85 -7.08
CA THR A 31 -16.42 -3.99 -5.90
C THR A 31 -15.70 -2.64 -5.98
N ILE A 32 -14.88 -2.42 -6.99
CA ILE A 32 -13.98 -1.26 -7.10
C ILE A 32 -14.69 0.10 -7.06
N SER A 33 -15.95 0.18 -7.53
CA SER A 33 -16.73 1.42 -7.59
C SER A 33 -17.85 1.50 -6.55
N LYS A 34 -17.97 0.53 -5.64
CA LYS A 34 -19.08 0.49 -4.67
C LYS A 34 -18.99 1.61 -3.64
N ALA A 35 -17.81 1.84 -3.08
CA ALA A 35 -17.59 2.90 -2.09
C ALA A 35 -17.29 4.25 -2.75
N SER A 36 -17.74 5.34 -2.12
CA SER A 36 -17.24 6.68 -2.43
C SER A 36 -15.73 6.75 -2.22
N ILE A 37 -15.07 7.73 -2.85
CA ILE A 37 -13.66 7.98 -2.52
C ILE A 37 -13.55 8.52 -1.10
N TRP A 38 -12.56 8.04 -0.37
CA TRP A 38 -12.26 8.53 0.97
C TRP A 38 -11.13 9.58 0.91
N PHE A 39 -10.82 10.21 2.07
CA PHE A 39 -9.96 11.40 2.14
C PHE A 39 -8.62 11.27 1.36
N ASP A 40 -7.85 10.19 1.56
CA ASP A 40 -6.56 10.02 0.88
C ASP A 40 -6.72 9.82 -0.65
N GLU A 41 -7.79 9.14 -1.10
CA GLU A 41 -8.10 9.01 -2.52
C GLU A 41 -8.57 10.34 -3.11
N ALA A 42 -9.37 11.08 -2.34
CA ALA A 42 -9.86 12.39 -2.72
C ALA A 42 -8.71 13.39 -2.91
N PHE A 43 -7.71 13.35 -2.03
CA PHE A 43 -6.46 14.09 -2.22
C PHE A 43 -5.79 13.71 -3.54
N SER A 44 -5.68 12.42 -3.84
CA SER A 44 -5.10 11.94 -5.10
C SER A 44 -5.89 12.39 -6.34
N ALA A 45 -7.24 12.34 -6.26
CA ALA A 45 -8.13 12.77 -7.32
C ALA A 45 -8.11 14.29 -7.54
N TYR A 46 -7.89 15.05 -6.48
CA TYR A 46 -7.85 16.49 -6.55
C TYR A 46 -6.52 17.01 -7.09
N ILE A 47 -5.39 16.47 -6.59
CA ILE A 47 -4.05 16.91 -6.98
C ILE A 47 -3.75 16.69 -8.48
N ILE A 48 -4.32 15.69 -9.11
CA ILE A 48 -4.11 15.44 -10.55
C ILE A 48 -4.80 16.45 -11.48
N ARG A 49 -5.64 17.32 -10.95
CA ARG A 49 -6.23 18.45 -11.70
C ARG A 49 -5.19 19.51 -12.05
N PHE A 50 -4.14 19.60 -11.26
CA PHE A 50 -3.04 20.54 -11.40
C PHE A 50 -2.01 20.10 -12.46
N ASN A 51 -1.18 21.02 -12.98
CA ASN A 51 -0.07 20.67 -13.86
C ASN A 51 1.07 19.97 -13.11
N PHE A 52 2.07 19.45 -13.82
CA PHE A 52 3.15 18.68 -13.19
C PHE A 52 4.03 19.50 -12.23
N ALA A 53 4.23 20.79 -12.50
CA ALA A 53 4.99 21.67 -11.62
C ALA A 53 4.23 21.94 -10.32
N GLU A 54 2.92 22.16 -10.41
CA GLU A 54 2.04 22.33 -9.25
C GLU A 54 1.93 21.03 -8.44
N ILE A 55 1.80 19.85 -9.08
CA ILE A 55 1.85 18.57 -8.37
C ILE A 55 3.16 18.42 -7.61
N TRP A 56 4.30 18.78 -8.21
CA TRP A 56 5.58 18.79 -7.52
C TRP A 56 5.54 19.72 -6.30
N HIS A 57 5.03 20.95 -6.47
CA HIS A 57 4.91 21.92 -5.38
C HIS A 57 4.04 21.38 -4.24
N TYR A 58 2.80 20.94 -4.53
CA TYR A 58 1.88 20.46 -3.49
C TYR A 58 2.37 19.20 -2.80
N THR A 59 3.01 18.28 -3.51
CA THR A 59 3.63 17.11 -2.89
C THR A 59 4.85 17.47 -2.06
N SER A 60 5.59 18.53 -2.41
CA SER A 60 6.76 18.98 -1.63
C SER A 60 6.38 19.53 -0.26
N VAL A 61 5.18 20.07 -0.10
CA VAL A 61 4.64 20.56 1.19
C VAL A 61 3.75 19.54 1.91
N ASP A 62 3.37 18.44 1.27
CA ASP A 62 2.65 17.30 1.88
C ASP A 62 3.64 16.30 2.52
N VAL A 63 3.30 15.02 2.58
CA VAL A 63 4.09 13.95 3.22
C VAL A 63 4.47 12.81 2.26
N HIS A 64 4.23 12.96 0.97
CA HIS A 64 4.48 11.93 -0.04
C HIS A 64 5.27 12.46 -1.24
N PRO A 65 6.18 11.64 -1.82
CA PRO A 65 6.86 11.97 -3.07
C PRO A 65 5.91 11.99 -4.28
N PRO A 66 6.25 12.67 -5.41
CA PRO A 66 5.32 12.99 -6.48
C PRO A 66 5.06 11.88 -7.49
N LEU A 67 5.89 10.82 -7.58
CA LEU A 67 5.88 9.89 -8.73
C LEU A 67 4.53 9.21 -8.95
N TYR A 68 3.86 8.77 -7.88
CA TYR A 68 2.54 8.15 -8.00
C TYR A 68 1.51 9.11 -8.61
N TYR A 69 1.49 10.36 -8.16
CA TYR A 69 0.55 11.37 -8.65
C TYR A 69 0.83 11.76 -10.11
N PHE A 70 2.09 11.79 -10.52
CA PHE A 70 2.45 11.98 -11.93
C PHE A 70 1.90 10.84 -12.80
N LEU A 71 2.07 9.59 -12.36
CA LEU A 71 1.54 8.44 -13.07
C LEU A 71 0.01 8.43 -13.07
N LEU A 72 -0.63 8.80 -11.95
CA LEU A 72 -2.09 8.87 -11.86
C LEU A 72 -2.65 9.96 -12.79
N LYS A 73 -1.98 11.11 -12.89
CA LYS A 73 -2.35 12.16 -13.85
C LYS A 73 -2.25 11.68 -15.29
N ILE A 74 -1.15 11.02 -15.66
CA ILE A 74 -1.00 10.43 -17.00
C ILE A 74 -2.09 9.38 -17.24
N TRP A 75 -2.34 8.50 -16.26
CA TRP A 75 -3.37 7.47 -16.35
C TRP A 75 -4.76 8.06 -16.55
N SER A 76 -5.10 9.10 -15.79
CA SER A 76 -6.38 9.77 -15.91
C SER A 76 -6.59 10.49 -17.25
N ALA A 77 -5.54 10.91 -17.91
CA ALA A 77 -5.61 11.49 -19.26
C ALA A 77 -6.07 10.47 -20.32
N PHE A 78 -5.79 9.16 -20.11
CA PHE A 78 -6.22 8.09 -21.03
C PHE A 78 -7.55 7.45 -20.64
N PHE A 79 -7.82 7.28 -19.32
CA PHE A 79 -8.93 6.49 -18.81
C PHE A 79 -10.02 7.33 -18.11
N GLY A 80 -9.81 8.65 -18.00
CA GLY A 80 -10.70 9.56 -17.28
C GLY A 80 -10.45 9.61 -15.77
N SER A 81 -11.26 10.40 -15.08
CA SER A 81 -11.13 10.71 -13.65
C SER A 81 -12.25 10.13 -12.77
N SER A 82 -13.04 9.18 -13.28
CA SER A 82 -14.04 8.49 -12.45
C SER A 82 -13.37 7.67 -11.34
N ASP A 83 -14.10 7.35 -10.27
CA ASP A 83 -13.62 6.50 -9.17
C ASP A 83 -13.03 5.18 -9.70
N PHE A 84 -13.70 4.57 -10.67
CA PHE A 84 -13.23 3.37 -11.36
C PHE A 84 -11.89 3.60 -12.07
N ALA A 85 -11.80 4.67 -12.86
CA ALA A 85 -10.60 4.96 -13.65
C ALA A 85 -9.39 5.24 -12.75
N LEU A 86 -9.56 6.02 -11.68
CA LEU A 86 -8.47 6.32 -10.75
C LEU A 86 -7.99 5.08 -9.99
N ARG A 87 -8.92 4.26 -9.50
CA ARG A 87 -8.61 3.01 -8.78
C ARG A 87 -8.01 1.94 -9.68
N SER A 88 -8.34 1.96 -10.99
CA SER A 88 -7.83 0.96 -11.94
C SER A 88 -6.31 1.00 -12.12
N LEU A 89 -5.62 2.12 -11.86
CA LEU A 89 -4.15 2.17 -11.82
C LEU A 89 -3.61 1.27 -10.70
N SER A 90 -4.23 1.33 -9.52
CA SER A 90 -3.83 0.48 -8.39
C SER A 90 -4.16 -0.99 -8.64
N ALA A 91 -5.29 -1.29 -9.28
CA ALA A 91 -5.65 -2.65 -9.71
C ALA A 91 -4.65 -3.19 -10.74
N PHE A 92 -4.20 -2.37 -11.69
CA PHE A 92 -3.17 -2.72 -12.65
C PHE A 92 -1.85 -3.12 -11.96
N PHE A 93 -1.37 -2.34 -10.99
CA PHE A 93 -0.19 -2.70 -10.22
C PHE A 93 -0.41 -3.94 -9.33
N GLY A 94 -1.61 -4.16 -8.81
CA GLY A 94 -1.98 -5.39 -8.10
C GLY A 94 -1.81 -6.63 -8.98
N VAL A 95 -2.30 -6.60 -10.21
CA VAL A 95 -2.11 -7.67 -11.21
C VAL A 95 -0.62 -7.86 -11.52
N LEU A 96 0.11 -6.78 -11.79
CA LEU A 96 1.55 -6.85 -12.07
C LEU A 96 2.33 -7.44 -10.88
N THR A 97 1.91 -7.17 -9.64
CA THR A 97 2.47 -7.76 -8.42
C THR A 97 2.35 -9.29 -8.45
N ILE A 98 1.16 -9.82 -8.73
CA ILE A 98 0.92 -11.27 -8.81
C ILE A 98 1.73 -11.91 -9.95
N ILE A 99 1.75 -11.27 -11.13
CA ILE A 99 2.50 -11.75 -12.29
C ILE A 99 4.00 -11.81 -11.98
N LEU A 100 4.54 -10.75 -11.41
CA LEU A 100 5.97 -10.66 -11.12
C LEU A 100 6.37 -11.61 -9.98
N ALA A 101 5.51 -11.79 -8.95
CA ALA A 101 5.69 -12.78 -7.90
C ALA A 101 5.75 -14.21 -8.48
N TYR A 102 4.85 -14.56 -9.40
CA TYR A 102 4.91 -15.85 -10.11
C TYR A 102 6.26 -16.06 -10.78
N PHE A 103 6.74 -15.07 -11.55
CA PHE A 103 8.01 -15.21 -12.24
C PHE A 103 9.22 -15.21 -11.32
N LEU A 104 9.20 -14.43 -10.23
CA LEU A 104 10.23 -14.47 -9.20
C LEU A 104 10.29 -15.86 -8.57
N VAL A 105 9.18 -16.35 -8.02
CA VAL A 105 9.13 -17.62 -7.29
C VAL A 105 9.41 -18.82 -8.20
N LYS A 106 8.93 -18.78 -9.45
CA LYS A 106 9.27 -19.81 -10.45
C LYS A 106 10.76 -19.84 -10.76
N ARG A 107 11.45 -18.71 -10.75
CA ARG A 107 12.88 -18.57 -11.01
C ARG A 107 13.73 -19.08 -9.85
N ILE A 108 13.33 -18.73 -8.60
CA ILE A 108 14.12 -19.03 -7.42
C ILE A 108 13.80 -20.41 -6.77
N TYR A 109 12.61 -20.94 -7.04
CA TYR A 109 12.17 -22.25 -6.56
C TYR A 109 11.67 -23.12 -7.72
N ASN A 110 10.36 -23.17 -7.89
CA ASN A 110 9.71 -23.98 -8.93
C ASN A 110 8.28 -23.46 -9.22
N LYS A 111 7.65 -24.09 -10.21
CA LYS A 111 6.34 -23.73 -10.69
C LYS A 111 5.21 -24.01 -9.69
N LYS A 112 5.33 -25.09 -8.88
CA LYS A 112 4.30 -25.45 -7.88
C LYS A 112 4.20 -24.36 -6.81
N ILE A 113 5.35 -23.97 -6.22
CA ILE A 113 5.42 -22.89 -5.24
C ILE A 113 4.96 -21.57 -5.86
N ALA A 114 5.34 -21.28 -7.12
CA ALA A 114 4.95 -20.07 -7.81
C ALA A 114 3.43 -19.95 -8.00
N LEU A 115 2.76 -21.04 -8.40
CA LEU A 115 1.30 -21.07 -8.53
C LEU A 115 0.62 -20.88 -7.17
N LEU A 116 1.09 -21.56 -6.12
CA LEU A 116 0.51 -21.42 -4.78
C LEU A 116 0.72 -20.00 -4.22
N ALA A 117 1.90 -19.41 -4.38
CA ALA A 117 2.18 -18.03 -3.98
C ALA A 117 1.27 -17.03 -4.71
N SER A 118 1.10 -17.21 -6.04
CA SER A 118 0.18 -16.39 -6.81
C SER A 118 -1.28 -16.56 -6.38
N SER A 119 -1.68 -17.78 -5.98
CA SER A 119 -3.02 -18.03 -5.46
C SER A 119 -3.24 -17.33 -4.11
N PHE A 120 -2.28 -17.40 -3.19
CA PHE A 120 -2.39 -16.69 -1.92
C PHE A 120 -2.44 -15.18 -2.11
N LEU A 121 -1.61 -14.61 -2.99
CA LEU A 121 -1.66 -13.20 -3.33
C LEU A 121 -2.99 -12.80 -3.97
N ALA A 122 -3.53 -13.61 -4.88
CA ALA A 122 -4.78 -13.30 -5.57
C ALA A 122 -6.00 -13.28 -4.64
N ILE A 123 -5.94 -13.98 -3.52
CA ILE A 123 -6.98 -13.98 -2.49
C ILE A 123 -6.56 -13.21 -1.23
N SER A 124 -5.40 -12.53 -1.22
CA SER A 124 -4.99 -11.69 -0.08
C SER A 124 -5.96 -10.52 0.09
N PRO A 125 -6.66 -10.42 1.25
CA PRO A 125 -7.59 -9.33 1.49
C PRO A 125 -6.89 -7.96 1.43
N MET A 126 -5.66 -7.90 1.92
CA MET A 126 -4.87 -6.67 1.90
C MET A 126 -4.51 -6.24 0.49
N LEU A 127 -4.03 -7.15 -0.38
CA LEU A 127 -3.72 -6.83 -1.77
C LEU A 127 -4.98 -6.44 -2.55
N ILE A 128 -6.11 -7.14 -2.34
CA ILE A 128 -7.40 -6.82 -2.96
C ILE A 128 -7.84 -5.42 -2.53
N ARG A 129 -7.82 -5.12 -1.24
CA ARG A 129 -8.24 -3.83 -0.69
C ARG A 129 -7.44 -2.67 -1.30
N TYR A 130 -6.11 -2.77 -1.30
CA TYR A 130 -5.28 -1.69 -1.83
C TYR A 130 -5.24 -1.64 -3.37
N SER A 131 -5.69 -2.69 -4.06
CA SER A 131 -5.95 -2.66 -5.49
C SER A 131 -7.23 -1.90 -5.87
N GLN A 132 -8.10 -1.65 -4.89
CA GLN A 132 -9.34 -0.89 -5.04
C GLN A 132 -9.23 0.54 -4.51
N GLU A 133 -8.04 1.04 -4.35
CA GLU A 133 -7.78 2.36 -3.79
C GLU A 133 -6.83 3.16 -4.67
N ALA A 134 -7.22 4.40 -5.00
CA ALA A 134 -6.39 5.31 -5.80
C ALA A 134 -5.19 5.86 -4.99
N ARG A 135 -4.34 4.92 -4.51
CA ARG A 135 -3.12 5.20 -3.71
C ARG A 135 -1.95 4.32 -4.16
N MET A 136 -0.77 4.70 -3.76
CA MET A 136 0.50 4.14 -4.22
C MET A 136 0.84 2.72 -3.74
N TYR A 137 0.09 2.10 -2.83
CA TYR A 137 0.52 0.91 -2.09
C TYR A 137 0.79 -0.31 -2.96
N THR A 138 -0.06 -0.58 -3.97
CA THR A 138 0.16 -1.70 -4.91
C THR A 138 1.33 -1.44 -5.86
N MET A 139 1.58 -0.19 -6.24
CA MET A 139 2.78 0.19 -7.00
C MET A 139 4.06 -0.07 -6.18
N VAL A 140 4.05 0.26 -4.89
CA VAL A 140 5.14 -0.04 -3.96
C VAL A 140 5.34 -1.55 -3.83
N ALA A 141 4.29 -2.35 -3.71
CA ALA A 141 4.36 -3.82 -3.66
C ALA A 141 4.97 -4.39 -4.95
N PHE A 142 4.54 -3.93 -6.12
CA PHE A 142 5.12 -4.31 -7.42
C PHE A 142 6.61 -3.99 -7.51
N LEU A 143 6.98 -2.74 -7.19
CA LEU A 143 8.38 -2.30 -7.21
C LEU A 143 9.25 -3.09 -6.22
N SER A 144 8.69 -3.49 -5.07
CA SER A 144 9.39 -4.31 -4.07
C SER A 144 9.75 -5.68 -4.62
N ILE A 145 8.80 -6.37 -5.29
CA ILE A 145 9.09 -7.65 -5.94
C ILE A 145 10.08 -7.48 -7.09
N LEU A 146 9.95 -6.40 -7.88
CA LEU A 146 10.90 -6.10 -8.96
C LEU A 146 12.32 -5.88 -8.42
N THR A 147 12.46 -5.15 -7.33
CA THR A 147 13.74 -4.90 -6.67
C THR A 147 14.38 -6.20 -6.16
N VAL A 148 13.60 -7.04 -5.46
CA VAL A 148 14.11 -8.34 -4.97
C VAL A 148 14.47 -9.27 -6.13
N ARG A 149 13.68 -9.28 -7.20
CA ARG A 149 14.01 -10.01 -8.43
C ARG A 149 15.30 -9.51 -9.05
N ALA A 150 15.44 -8.21 -9.21
CA ALA A 150 16.62 -7.62 -9.81
C ALA A 150 17.87 -7.83 -8.94
N PHE A 151 17.73 -7.72 -7.60
CA PHE A 151 18.79 -8.06 -6.65
C PHE A 151 19.25 -9.52 -6.81
N HIS A 152 18.31 -10.46 -6.82
CA HIS A 152 18.64 -11.89 -6.98
C HIS A 152 19.42 -12.15 -8.27
N GLU A 153 18.95 -11.61 -9.41
CA GLU A 153 19.59 -11.85 -10.71
C GLU A 153 20.95 -11.12 -10.86
N ALA A 154 21.12 -9.99 -10.17
CA ALA A 154 22.36 -9.21 -10.27
C ALA A 154 23.47 -9.71 -9.34
N TRP A 155 23.14 -10.19 -8.14
CA TRP A 155 24.14 -10.46 -7.10
C TRP A 155 24.06 -11.84 -6.44
N VAL A 156 22.97 -12.59 -6.64
CA VAL A 156 22.80 -13.92 -6.02
C VAL A 156 22.87 -15.03 -7.06
N ALA A 157 22.21 -14.86 -8.20
CA ALA A 157 22.18 -15.86 -9.28
C ALA A 157 23.49 -15.91 -10.06
N GLU A 158 23.86 -17.09 -10.52
CA GLU A 158 24.93 -17.28 -11.50
C GLU A 158 24.47 -16.83 -12.87
N ASN A 159 24.81 -15.61 -13.26
CA ASN A 159 24.46 -14.99 -14.53
C ASN A 159 25.69 -14.49 -15.27
N THR A 160 25.57 -14.36 -16.60
CA THR A 160 26.60 -13.70 -17.42
C THR A 160 26.75 -12.25 -17.01
N MET A 161 27.94 -11.64 -17.24
CA MET A 161 28.20 -10.24 -16.90
C MET A 161 27.23 -9.27 -17.58
N LYS A 162 26.83 -9.56 -18.82
CA LYS A 162 25.84 -8.76 -19.57
C LYS A 162 24.48 -8.79 -18.87
N ASN A 163 24.01 -9.97 -18.43
CA ASN A 163 22.76 -10.10 -17.70
C ASN A 163 22.82 -9.42 -16.31
N LYS A 164 23.92 -9.57 -15.59
CA LYS A 164 24.14 -8.87 -14.31
C LYS A 164 24.06 -7.35 -14.47
N LYS A 165 24.66 -6.78 -15.54
CA LYS A 165 24.56 -5.34 -15.84
C LYS A 165 23.11 -4.91 -16.09
N LYS A 166 22.35 -5.65 -16.91
CA LYS A 166 20.92 -5.37 -17.15
C LYS A 166 20.13 -5.34 -15.85
N TRP A 167 20.30 -6.35 -14.99
CA TRP A 167 19.54 -6.46 -13.74
C TRP A 167 19.95 -5.41 -12.70
N ARG A 168 21.20 -4.95 -12.71
CA ARG A 168 21.62 -3.79 -11.89
C ARG A 168 20.92 -2.50 -12.31
N ILE A 169 20.77 -2.27 -13.62
CA ILE A 169 20.03 -1.11 -14.13
C ILE A 169 18.57 -1.19 -13.69
N ILE A 170 17.92 -2.37 -13.83
CA ILE A 170 16.54 -2.58 -13.38
C ILE A 170 16.43 -2.36 -11.87
N TYR A 171 17.40 -2.81 -11.07
CA TYR A 171 17.46 -2.58 -9.64
C TYR A 171 17.50 -1.08 -9.31
N ILE A 172 18.40 -0.33 -9.94
CA ILE A 172 18.53 1.13 -9.73
C ILE A 172 17.22 1.83 -10.06
N ILE A 173 16.61 1.51 -11.21
CA ILE A 173 15.32 2.10 -11.62
C ILE A 173 14.22 1.75 -10.62
N ALA A 174 14.12 0.49 -10.20
CA ALA A 174 13.08 0.05 -9.27
C ALA A 174 13.23 0.69 -7.88
N VAL A 175 14.47 0.77 -7.35
CA VAL A 175 14.73 1.42 -6.05
C VAL A 175 14.47 2.92 -6.14
N CYS A 176 14.93 3.58 -7.20
CA CYS A 176 14.67 4.99 -7.42
C CYS A 176 13.16 5.26 -7.50
N ALA A 177 12.43 4.55 -8.37
CA ALA A 177 10.99 4.70 -8.50
C ALA A 177 10.26 4.45 -7.18
N GLY A 178 10.70 3.45 -6.39
CA GLY A 178 10.10 3.13 -5.10
C GLY A 178 10.24 4.26 -4.08
N ILE A 179 11.44 4.84 -3.93
CA ILE A 179 11.70 5.95 -3.00
C ILE A 179 10.97 7.23 -3.46
N TRP A 180 10.87 7.47 -4.76
CA TRP A 180 10.10 8.58 -5.33
C TRP A 180 8.58 8.36 -5.26
N THR A 181 8.12 7.15 -4.88
CA THR A 181 6.70 6.83 -4.66
C THR A 181 6.32 6.91 -3.19
N GLN A 182 7.17 6.36 -2.29
CA GLN A 182 6.91 6.32 -0.84
C GLN A 182 8.22 6.17 -0.06
N TYR A 183 8.42 6.97 0.99
CA TYR A 183 9.66 6.96 1.78
C TYR A 183 9.96 5.62 2.44
N LEU A 184 8.93 4.99 3.00
CA LEU A 184 9.08 3.70 3.70
C LEU A 184 9.45 2.55 2.76
N TYR A 185 9.39 2.76 1.44
CA TYR A 185 9.95 1.82 0.49
C TYR A 185 11.46 1.54 0.72
N ALA A 186 12.19 2.50 1.31
CA ALA A 186 13.60 2.33 1.69
C ALA A 186 13.85 1.09 2.58
N LEU A 187 12.83 0.61 3.30
CA LEU A 187 12.92 -0.60 4.12
C LEU A 187 13.24 -1.86 3.29
N ILE A 188 12.85 -1.91 2.01
CA ILE A 188 13.16 -3.04 1.12
C ILE A 188 14.66 -3.07 0.77
N PRO A 189 15.29 -2.04 0.19
CA PRO A 189 16.74 -2.06 -0.04
C PRO A 189 17.54 -2.20 1.27
N ILE A 190 17.12 -1.63 2.39
CA ILE A 190 17.76 -1.84 3.70
C ILE A 190 17.71 -3.32 4.10
N SER A 191 16.59 -4.01 3.92
CA SER A 191 16.48 -5.46 4.16
C SER A 191 17.43 -6.26 3.29
N LEU A 192 17.63 -5.85 2.03
CA LEU A 192 18.60 -6.48 1.12
C LEU A 192 20.05 -6.19 1.53
N TRP A 193 20.35 -5.02 2.09
CA TRP A 193 21.66 -4.72 2.68
C TRP A 193 21.96 -5.65 3.85
N ILE A 194 21.02 -5.83 4.76
CA ILE A 194 21.15 -6.73 5.92
C ILE A 194 21.32 -8.19 5.45
N PHE A 195 20.46 -8.64 4.52
CA PHE A 195 20.59 -9.97 3.93
C PHE A 195 21.96 -10.18 3.27
N ARG A 196 22.44 -9.22 2.46
CA ARG A 196 23.73 -9.31 1.78
C ARG A 196 24.88 -9.40 2.78
N ALA A 197 24.86 -8.63 3.86
CA ALA A 197 25.87 -8.67 4.90
C ALA A 197 25.98 -10.07 5.53
N VAL A 198 24.85 -10.65 5.91
CA VAL A 198 24.79 -12.02 6.48
C VAL A 198 25.19 -13.08 5.46
N TYR A 199 24.74 -12.93 4.20
CA TYR A 199 25.06 -13.87 3.12
C TYR A 199 26.57 -13.94 2.82
N ILE A 200 27.24 -12.80 2.75
CA ILE A 200 28.67 -12.72 2.49
C ILE A 200 29.45 -13.26 3.69
N SER A 201 29.07 -12.90 4.93
CA SER A 201 29.69 -13.41 6.16
C SER A 201 29.68 -14.93 6.20
N LYS A 202 28.53 -15.56 5.96
CA LYS A 202 28.40 -17.04 5.95
C LYS A 202 29.22 -17.71 4.83
N ASN A 203 29.33 -17.09 3.66
CA ASN A 203 30.13 -17.66 2.57
C ASN A 203 31.64 -17.54 2.85
N GLN A 204 32.08 -16.49 3.56
CA GLN A 204 33.46 -16.38 4.02
C GLN A 204 33.82 -17.41 5.11
N GLU A 205 32.89 -17.68 6.03
CA GLU A 205 33.07 -18.72 7.05
C GLU A 205 33.31 -20.13 6.45
N LYS A 206 32.58 -20.47 5.38
CA LYS A 206 32.78 -21.71 4.63
C LYS A 206 34.20 -21.84 4.05
N ASN A 207 34.76 -20.75 3.58
CA ASN A 207 36.07 -20.74 2.95
C ASN A 207 37.23 -20.64 3.95
N ASN A 208 37.02 -20.06 5.14
CA ASN A 208 38.09 -19.69 6.08
C ASN A 208 37.91 -20.17 7.54
N ARG A 209 36.90 -21.02 7.87
CA ARG A 209 36.56 -21.39 9.27
C ARG A 209 36.47 -20.15 10.21
N PHE A 210 35.81 -19.10 9.77
CA PHE A 210 35.69 -17.84 10.50
C PHE A 210 34.40 -17.78 11.32
N HIS A 211 34.52 -17.71 12.65
CA HIS A 211 33.39 -17.47 13.54
C HIS A 211 33.22 -15.95 13.80
N LEU A 212 32.08 -15.37 13.47
CA LEU A 212 31.75 -13.96 13.70
C LEU A 212 31.82 -13.56 15.20
N PHE A 213 31.72 -14.52 16.10
CA PHE A 213 31.73 -14.34 17.56
C PHE A 213 33.05 -14.75 18.25
N SER A 214 34.08 -15.13 17.51
CA SER A 214 35.37 -15.43 18.14
C SER A 214 36.24 -14.17 18.28
N CYS A 215 35.88 -13.32 19.21
CA CYS A 215 36.49 -11.98 19.45
C CYS A 215 37.90 -11.98 20.07
N LEU A 216 38.76 -12.97 19.93
CA LEU A 216 40.01 -13.03 20.72
C LEU A 216 41.33 -13.25 19.96
N LYS A 217 41.44 -13.00 18.62
CA LYS A 217 42.75 -13.00 17.93
C LYS A 217 42.88 -11.80 16.98
N PHE A 218 43.37 -10.71 17.51
CA PHE A 218 43.42 -9.36 16.90
C PHE A 218 44.10 -9.27 15.52
N GLN A 219 45.06 -10.06 15.17
CA GLN A 219 45.86 -9.86 13.94
C GLN A 219 45.29 -10.58 12.70
N LYS A 220 44.63 -11.73 12.86
CA LYS A 220 43.85 -12.41 11.79
C LYS A 220 42.53 -11.69 11.49
N GLN A 221 42.04 -10.90 12.43
CA GLN A 221 40.77 -10.19 12.39
C GLN A 221 40.79 -9.01 11.40
N LYS A 222 41.90 -8.24 11.32
CA LYS A 222 42.01 -7.06 10.47
C LYS A 222 41.91 -7.37 8.97
N ASN A 223 42.51 -8.47 8.53
CA ASN A 223 42.41 -8.93 7.13
C ASN A 223 41.01 -9.47 6.79
N SER A 224 40.34 -10.09 7.74
CA SER A 224 38.99 -10.64 7.57
C SER A 224 37.93 -9.53 7.49
N VAL A 225 38.03 -8.48 8.31
CA VAL A 225 37.14 -7.32 8.26
C VAL A 225 37.34 -6.56 6.93
N ARG A 226 38.57 -6.34 6.52
CA ARG A 226 38.88 -5.70 5.22
C ARG A 226 38.33 -6.52 4.05
N GLN A 227 38.46 -7.85 4.09
CA GLN A 227 37.92 -8.74 3.07
C GLN A 227 36.38 -8.74 3.07
N PHE A 228 35.73 -8.68 4.24
CA PHE A 228 34.29 -8.54 4.34
C PHE A 228 33.80 -7.27 3.64
N PHE A 229 34.37 -6.11 3.98
CA PHE A 229 33.97 -4.84 3.35
C PHE A 229 34.27 -4.81 1.85
N SER A 230 35.43 -5.35 1.42
CA SER A 230 35.75 -5.50 0.00
C SER A 230 34.69 -6.31 -0.75
N ASN A 231 34.28 -7.45 -0.22
CA ASN A 231 33.26 -8.32 -0.82
C ASN A 231 31.87 -7.71 -0.72
N PHE A 232 31.57 -7.02 0.39
CA PHE A 232 30.25 -6.39 0.60
C PHE A 232 30.02 -5.27 -0.40
N PHE A 233 31.01 -4.42 -0.66
CA PHE A 233 30.93 -3.33 -1.63
C PHE A 233 31.33 -3.73 -3.06
N ALA A 234 31.70 -5.00 -3.26
CA ALA A 234 32.08 -5.52 -4.57
C ALA A 234 30.93 -5.49 -5.58
N GLU A 235 31.27 -5.84 -6.83
CA GLU A 235 30.31 -6.06 -7.92
C GLU A 235 29.39 -4.85 -8.20
N LYS A 236 29.89 -3.63 -8.01
CA LYS A 236 29.15 -2.38 -8.23
C LYS A 236 27.92 -2.22 -7.30
N TRP A 237 27.89 -2.90 -6.15
CA TRP A 237 26.82 -2.75 -5.17
C TRP A 237 26.72 -1.31 -4.65
N LEU A 238 27.83 -0.78 -4.12
CA LEU A 238 27.89 0.59 -3.61
C LEU A 238 27.54 1.61 -4.69
N SER A 239 28.12 1.51 -5.88
CA SER A 239 27.87 2.46 -6.97
C SER A 239 26.40 2.48 -7.41
N SER A 240 25.70 1.34 -7.35
CA SER A 240 24.27 1.30 -7.63
C SER A 240 23.45 2.15 -6.65
N HIS A 241 23.80 2.12 -5.36
CA HIS A 241 23.13 2.92 -4.34
C HIS A 241 23.53 4.40 -4.36
N LEU A 242 24.79 4.68 -4.70
CA LEU A 242 25.24 6.07 -4.90
C LEU A 242 24.51 6.75 -6.07
N ILE A 243 24.22 6.01 -7.15
CA ILE A 243 23.40 6.53 -8.26
C ILE A 243 21.97 6.84 -7.76
N VAL A 244 21.36 5.94 -6.99
CA VAL A 244 20.02 6.18 -6.42
C VAL A 244 20.03 7.41 -5.51
N ALA A 245 21.03 7.52 -4.62
CA ALA A 245 21.20 8.67 -3.73
C ALA A 245 21.37 9.97 -4.52
N PHE A 246 22.21 9.97 -5.56
CA PHE A 246 22.41 11.12 -6.44
C PHE A 246 21.11 11.56 -7.12
N LEU A 247 20.34 10.62 -7.67
CA LEU A 247 19.05 10.92 -8.31
C LEU A 247 17.97 11.40 -7.33
N TYR A 248 18.19 11.21 -6.02
CA TYR A 248 17.27 11.66 -4.98
C TYR A 248 17.64 13.02 -4.38
N ILE A 249 18.85 13.56 -4.66
CA ILE A 249 19.33 14.85 -4.14
C ILE A 249 18.30 15.98 -4.29
N PRO A 250 17.62 16.16 -5.45
CA PRO A 250 16.68 17.27 -5.62
C PRO A 250 15.50 17.24 -4.64
N TRP A 251 15.18 16.06 -4.07
CA TRP A 251 14.06 15.89 -3.14
C TRP A 251 14.46 15.96 -1.66
N ILE A 252 15.77 15.88 -1.33
CA ILE A 252 16.27 15.86 0.06
C ILE A 252 15.76 17.04 0.90
N PRO A 253 15.77 18.30 0.43
CA PRO A 253 15.30 19.44 1.22
C PRO A 253 13.82 19.27 1.64
N PHE A 254 12.98 18.82 0.71
CA PHE A 254 11.55 18.58 0.98
C PHE A 254 11.36 17.41 1.95
N PHE A 255 12.09 16.32 1.77
CA PHE A 255 12.09 15.19 2.70
C PHE A 255 12.42 15.61 4.14
N ILE A 256 13.47 16.41 4.34
CA ILE A 256 13.85 16.89 5.68
C ILE A 256 12.73 17.75 6.29
N SER A 257 12.15 18.68 5.50
CA SER A 257 11.04 19.51 5.95
C SER A 257 9.81 18.66 6.36
N GLN A 258 9.47 17.66 5.55
CA GLN A 258 8.33 16.77 5.81
C GLN A 258 8.58 15.88 7.02
N ALA A 259 9.78 15.31 7.18
CA ALA A 259 10.15 14.50 8.33
C ALA A 259 10.08 15.30 9.64
N THR A 260 10.49 16.56 9.62
CA THR A 260 10.38 17.45 10.79
C THR A 260 8.92 17.72 11.15
N TYR A 261 8.07 17.95 10.16
CA TYR A 261 6.63 18.14 10.38
C TYR A 261 5.95 16.90 10.96
N VAL A 262 6.23 15.71 10.40
CA VAL A 262 5.70 14.42 10.89
C VAL A 262 6.08 14.22 12.35
N LYS A 263 7.33 14.51 12.73
CA LYS A 263 7.79 14.41 14.11
C LYS A 263 6.98 15.26 15.09
N ALA A 264 6.50 16.43 14.63
CA ALA A 264 5.80 17.38 15.52
C ALA A 264 4.29 17.11 15.68
N LYS A 265 3.61 16.61 14.65
CA LYS A 265 2.12 16.60 14.57
C LYS A 265 1.54 15.42 13.77
N PHE A 266 2.09 14.22 13.89
CA PHE A 266 1.53 13.11 13.13
C PHE A 266 0.31 12.51 13.83
N TRP A 267 -0.71 12.14 13.04
CA TRP A 267 -2.01 11.65 13.51
C TRP A 267 -2.03 10.19 13.95
N ILE A 268 -0.96 9.40 13.64
CA ILE A 268 -0.89 7.97 13.93
C ILE A 268 -0.73 7.75 15.43
N PRO A 269 -1.57 6.90 16.06
CA PRO A 269 -1.48 6.60 17.48
C PRO A 269 -0.13 6.00 17.88
N ALA A 270 0.27 6.21 19.12
CA ALA A 270 1.43 5.54 19.69
C ALA A 270 1.24 4.02 19.68
N LEU A 271 2.37 3.29 19.61
CA LEU A 271 2.34 1.84 19.69
C LEU A 271 1.84 1.37 21.07
N ASP A 272 1.04 0.33 21.07
CA ASP A 272 0.55 -0.38 22.25
C ASP A 272 0.75 -1.90 22.10
N PHE A 273 0.35 -2.67 23.11
CA PHE A 273 0.47 -4.14 23.10
C PHE A 273 -0.44 -4.82 22.07
N THR A 274 -1.45 -4.12 21.54
CA THR A 274 -2.36 -4.65 20.50
C THR A 274 -1.85 -4.43 19.09
N THR A 275 -0.87 -3.56 18.89
CA THR A 275 -0.36 -3.14 17.57
C THR A 275 0.13 -4.34 16.73
N ILE A 276 0.97 -5.22 17.29
CA ILE A 276 1.47 -6.40 16.57
C ILE A 276 0.38 -7.45 16.34
N PRO A 277 -0.44 -7.85 17.34
CA PRO A 277 -1.59 -8.73 17.10
C PRO A 277 -2.56 -8.20 16.03
N ASN A 278 -2.87 -6.90 16.04
CA ASN A 278 -3.74 -6.28 15.05
C ASN A 278 -3.12 -6.33 13.65
N MET A 279 -1.84 -6.00 13.51
CA MET A 279 -1.12 -6.10 12.23
C MET A 279 -1.15 -7.54 11.68
N ILE A 280 -0.88 -8.55 12.52
CA ILE A 280 -0.92 -9.96 12.11
C ILE A 280 -2.35 -10.32 11.67
N SER A 281 -3.37 -9.92 12.41
CA SER A 281 -4.77 -10.14 12.05
C SER A 281 -5.11 -9.45 10.72
N ASN A 282 -4.62 -8.24 10.48
CA ASN A 282 -4.85 -7.51 9.25
C ASN A 282 -4.19 -8.15 8.02
N PHE A 283 -3.04 -8.79 8.17
CA PHE A 283 -2.42 -9.54 7.06
C PHE A 283 -3.28 -10.71 6.59
N PHE A 284 -4.03 -11.33 7.50
CA PHE A 284 -4.83 -12.50 7.17
C PHE A 284 -6.31 -12.20 6.95
N PHE A 285 -6.90 -11.30 7.74
CA PHE A 285 -8.35 -11.05 7.74
C PHE A 285 -8.72 -9.66 7.28
N TYR A 286 -7.78 -8.71 7.31
CA TYR A 286 -8.04 -7.29 7.05
C TYR A 286 -9.27 -6.77 7.82
N LEU A 287 -9.22 -6.86 9.13
CA LEU A 287 -10.25 -6.34 10.01
C LEU A 287 -9.98 -4.87 10.32
N ASP A 288 -11.04 -4.08 10.42
CA ASP A 288 -10.93 -2.70 10.91
C ASP A 288 -10.31 -2.66 12.31
N ALA A 289 -9.50 -1.62 12.55
CA ALA A 289 -8.82 -1.41 13.82
C ALA A 289 -9.82 -1.52 15.00
N GLY A 290 -9.51 -2.41 15.93
CA GLY A 290 -10.29 -2.61 17.15
C GLY A 290 -11.38 -3.69 17.09
N LYS A 291 -11.62 -4.35 15.95
CA LYS A 291 -12.61 -5.44 15.82
C LYS A 291 -12.00 -6.84 15.74
N THR A 292 -10.86 -7.08 16.38
CA THR A 292 -10.31 -8.42 16.49
C THR A 292 -11.16 -9.30 17.40
N ASN A 293 -11.96 -10.18 16.79
CA ASN A 293 -12.60 -11.25 17.54
C ASN A 293 -11.55 -12.24 18.04
N GLY A 294 -11.61 -12.64 19.31
CA GLY A 294 -10.59 -13.47 19.95
C GLY A 294 -10.28 -14.77 19.18
N TRP A 295 -11.28 -15.43 18.57
CA TRP A 295 -11.08 -16.66 17.78
C TRP A 295 -10.35 -16.41 16.44
N LEU A 296 -10.54 -15.26 15.79
CA LEU A 296 -9.79 -14.88 14.59
C LEU A 296 -8.31 -14.64 14.91
N SER A 297 -8.03 -14.01 16.04
CA SER A 297 -6.67 -13.85 16.55
C SER A 297 -6.00 -15.19 16.82
N LEU A 298 -6.72 -16.19 17.33
CA LEU A 298 -6.19 -17.55 17.53
C LEU A 298 -5.79 -18.20 16.20
N ILE A 299 -6.58 -18.03 15.13
CA ILE A 299 -6.23 -18.55 13.79
C ILE A 299 -4.95 -17.85 13.26
N ALA A 300 -4.89 -16.52 13.34
CA ALA A 300 -3.71 -15.77 12.91
C ALA A 300 -2.45 -16.19 13.69
N MET A 301 -2.58 -16.40 15.01
CA MET A 301 -1.50 -16.89 15.86
C MET A 301 -1.08 -18.33 15.53
N ALA A 302 -2.02 -19.20 15.18
CA ALA A 302 -1.71 -20.57 14.74
C ALA A 302 -0.91 -20.58 13.43
N ILE A 303 -1.30 -19.74 12.46
CA ILE A 303 -0.55 -19.55 11.21
C ILE A 303 0.87 -19.05 11.52
N LEU A 304 0.99 -18.03 12.36
CA LEU A 304 2.28 -17.46 12.76
C LEU A 304 3.16 -18.49 13.46
N LEU A 305 2.60 -19.28 14.38
CA LEU A 305 3.32 -20.33 15.10
C LEU A 305 3.91 -21.37 14.14
N ILE A 306 3.15 -21.80 13.13
CA ILE A 306 3.66 -22.72 12.10
C ILE A 306 4.83 -22.07 11.34
N ILE A 307 4.73 -20.80 10.97
CA ILE A 307 5.82 -20.06 10.31
C ILE A 307 7.05 -20.01 11.20
N VAL A 308 6.89 -19.68 12.48
CA VAL A 308 8.00 -19.58 13.45
C VAL A 308 8.68 -20.93 13.65
N ILE A 309 7.92 -22.00 13.91
CA ILE A 309 8.46 -23.36 14.09
C ILE A 309 9.23 -23.81 12.86
N PHE A 310 8.65 -23.64 11.66
CA PHE A 310 9.33 -24.02 10.43
C PHE A 310 10.61 -23.21 10.21
N THR A 311 10.58 -21.92 10.48
CA THR A 311 11.75 -21.04 10.34
C THR A 311 12.86 -21.45 11.31
N PHE A 312 12.50 -21.81 12.55
CA PHE A 312 13.42 -22.30 13.57
C PHE A 312 14.04 -23.66 13.17
N GLU A 313 13.24 -24.62 12.65
CA GLU A 313 13.74 -25.88 12.09
C GLU A 313 14.73 -25.63 10.94
N LYS A 314 14.45 -24.65 10.07
CA LYS A 314 15.36 -24.25 8.99
C LYS A 314 16.65 -23.60 9.49
N TRP A 315 16.56 -22.80 10.52
CA TRP A 315 17.74 -22.18 11.14
C TRP A 315 18.68 -23.24 11.75
N ARG A 316 18.12 -24.24 12.41
CA ARG A 316 18.90 -25.35 13.00
C ARG A 316 19.52 -26.32 11.98
N SER A 317 18.93 -26.43 10.79
CA SER A 317 19.29 -27.47 9.81
C SER A 317 20.61 -27.23 9.05
N GLU A 318 21.38 -26.16 9.34
CA GLU A 318 22.66 -25.76 8.72
C GLU A 318 22.70 -25.79 7.18
N LYS A 319 21.64 -26.27 6.51
CA LYS A 319 21.58 -26.31 5.06
C LYS A 319 21.53 -24.89 4.49
N ASN A 320 22.40 -24.63 3.51
CA ASN A 320 22.48 -23.33 2.84
C ASN A 320 21.21 -23.04 2.04
N ASN A 321 20.22 -22.41 2.67
CA ASN A 321 18.97 -21.99 2.07
C ASN A 321 18.96 -20.46 1.87
N SER A 322 19.99 -19.90 1.21
CA SER A 322 20.12 -18.45 1.01
C SER A 322 18.87 -17.80 0.41
N ILE A 323 18.18 -18.50 -0.49
CA ILE A 323 16.95 -18.02 -1.10
C ILE A 323 15.79 -17.94 -0.09
N PHE A 324 15.67 -18.93 0.81
CA PHE A 324 14.67 -18.86 1.88
C PHE A 324 14.92 -17.64 2.77
N TRP A 325 16.17 -17.42 3.16
CA TRP A 325 16.56 -16.31 4.01
C TRP A 325 16.42 -14.95 3.30
N LEU A 326 16.60 -14.91 1.97
CA LEU A 326 16.30 -13.71 1.19
C LEU A 326 14.81 -13.32 1.30
N ILE A 327 13.90 -14.27 1.05
CA ILE A 327 12.46 -14.02 1.15
C ILE A 327 12.06 -13.70 2.59
N PHE A 328 12.58 -14.44 3.58
CA PHE A 328 12.35 -14.17 5.00
C PHE A 328 12.79 -12.76 5.40
N SER A 329 13.96 -12.33 4.97
CA SER A 329 14.49 -11.00 5.30
C SER A 329 13.58 -9.88 4.80
N VAL A 330 13.12 -9.94 3.56
CA VAL A 330 12.21 -8.90 3.00
C VAL A 330 10.77 -9.02 3.50
N SER A 331 10.40 -10.17 4.11
CA SER A 331 9.12 -10.34 4.80
C SER A 331 9.12 -9.72 6.20
N VAL A 332 10.21 -9.88 6.96
CA VAL A 332 10.23 -9.62 8.41
C VAL A 332 10.96 -8.32 8.76
N ILE A 333 12.09 -8.04 8.10
CA ILE A 333 12.91 -6.86 8.44
C ILE A 333 12.15 -5.54 8.26
N PRO A 334 11.35 -5.31 7.20
CA PRO A 334 10.57 -4.07 7.07
C PRO A 334 9.61 -3.86 8.24
N ILE A 335 8.94 -4.92 8.71
CA ILE A 335 8.02 -4.87 9.84
C ILE A 335 8.77 -4.48 11.11
N PHE A 336 9.89 -5.17 11.37
CA PHE A 336 10.71 -4.94 12.55
C PHE A 336 11.30 -3.51 12.58
N LEU A 337 11.84 -3.05 11.45
CA LEU A 337 12.40 -1.70 11.36
C LEU A 337 11.33 -0.62 11.51
N LEU A 338 10.14 -0.81 10.91
CA LEU A 338 9.04 0.13 11.05
C LEU A 338 8.55 0.19 12.49
N TYR A 339 8.48 -0.96 13.17
CA TYR A 339 8.12 -1.04 14.58
C TYR A 339 9.12 -0.27 15.45
N ILE A 340 10.43 -0.52 15.28
CA ILE A 340 11.48 0.19 16.04
C ILE A 340 11.44 1.69 15.75
N ALA A 341 11.28 2.11 14.50
CA ALA A 341 11.20 3.51 14.12
C ALA A 341 9.96 4.23 14.68
N SER A 342 8.98 3.48 15.18
CA SER A 342 7.74 3.98 15.79
C SER A 342 7.75 3.96 17.32
N LEU A 343 8.85 3.50 17.94
CA LEU A 343 9.00 3.52 19.40
C LEU A 343 9.37 4.92 19.91
N PRO A 344 8.96 5.29 21.15
CA PRO A 344 9.43 6.50 21.80
C PRO A 344 10.97 6.61 21.77
N PRO A 345 11.55 7.80 21.58
CA PRO A 345 10.94 9.14 21.59
C PRO A 345 10.39 9.61 20.21
N PHE A 346 10.28 8.72 19.23
CA PHE A 346 9.78 9.07 17.90
C PHE A 346 8.25 9.02 17.84
N SER A 347 7.63 9.82 16.98
CA SER A 347 6.21 9.68 16.66
C SER A 347 5.97 8.40 15.88
N SER A 348 4.88 7.70 16.18
CA SER A 348 4.54 6.48 15.48
C SER A 348 4.29 6.75 13.99
N ILE A 349 4.87 5.89 13.15
CA ILE A 349 4.63 5.82 11.70
C ILE A 349 4.13 4.42 11.31
N PHE A 350 3.74 3.60 12.31
CA PHE A 350 3.33 2.22 12.12
C PHE A 350 1.87 2.15 11.67
N VAL A 351 1.67 1.89 10.38
CA VAL A 351 0.36 1.67 9.79
C VAL A 351 0.42 0.49 8.84
N ASP A 352 -0.55 -0.42 8.92
CA ASP A 352 -0.57 -1.68 8.19
C ASP A 352 -0.45 -1.50 6.68
N ARG A 353 -1.07 -0.46 6.12
CA ARG A 353 -1.01 -0.15 4.68
C ARG A 353 0.41 0.05 4.15
N TYR A 354 1.32 0.53 4.98
CA TYR A 354 2.73 0.69 4.61
C TYR A 354 3.46 -0.64 4.51
N LEU A 355 2.91 -1.69 5.13
CA LEU A 355 3.47 -3.03 5.17
C LEU A 355 3.00 -3.94 4.04
N LEU A 356 2.14 -3.47 3.11
CA LEU A 356 1.77 -4.27 1.94
C LEU A 356 2.99 -4.77 1.17
N MET A 357 4.07 -3.98 1.12
CA MET A 357 5.34 -4.38 0.50
C MET A 357 6.03 -5.57 1.19
N ALA A 358 5.77 -5.78 2.48
CA ALA A 358 6.26 -6.94 3.24
C ALA A 358 5.26 -8.10 3.18
N GLU A 359 3.96 -7.82 3.23
CA GLU A 359 2.88 -8.81 3.17
C GLU A 359 2.98 -9.67 1.91
N VAL A 360 3.27 -9.07 0.74
CA VAL A 360 3.43 -9.85 -0.49
C VAL A 360 4.56 -10.88 -0.40
N PHE A 361 5.61 -10.62 0.37
CA PHE A 361 6.66 -11.61 0.65
C PHE A 361 6.27 -12.60 1.73
N VAL A 362 5.45 -12.21 2.72
CA VAL A 362 4.84 -13.14 3.69
C VAL A 362 3.98 -14.17 2.95
N SER A 363 3.17 -13.75 1.99
CA SER A 363 2.36 -14.65 1.15
C SER A 363 3.25 -15.62 0.33
N ILE A 364 4.37 -15.15 -0.21
CA ILE A 364 5.37 -16.01 -0.88
C ILE A 364 6.00 -16.98 0.12
N LEU A 365 6.38 -16.50 1.30
CA LEU A 365 6.98 -17.33 2.36
C LEU A 365 6.03 -18.43 2.81
N MET A 366 4.74 -18.11 3.00
CA MET A 366 3.71 -19.11 3.33
C MET A 366 3.60 -20.21 2.27
N ALA A 367 3.64 -19.85 0.99
CA ALA A 367 3.60 -20.83 -0.11
C ALA A 367 4.85 -21.75 -0.11
N ILE A 368 6.04 -21.21 0.19
CA ILE A 368 7.27 -21.98 0.32
C ILE A 368 7.14 -22.98 1.50
N ILE A 369 6.69 -22.48 2.65
CA ILE A 369 6.50 -23.30 3.86
C ILE A 369 5.47 -24.41 3.61
N ALA A 370 4.33 -24.08 3.03
CA ALA A 370 3.26 -25.03 2.73
C ALA A 370 3.76 -26.20 1.86
N VAL A 371 4.46 -25.91 0.76
CA VAL A 371 4.97 -26.96 -0.13
C VAL A 371 6.08 -27.77 0.56
N LYS A 372 6.95 -27.14 1.34
CA LYS A 372 8.01 -27.85 2.06
C LYS A 372 7.49 -28.71 3.22
N LEU A 373 6.47 -28.24 3.91
CA LEU A 373 5.77 -29.07 4.91
C LEU A 373 5.05 -30.25 4.25
N PHE A 374 4.49 -30.06 3.06
CA PHE A 374 3.80 -31.15 2.35
C PHE A 374 4.73 -32.32 2.02
N GLU A 375 6.02 -32.04 1.78
CA GLU A 375 7.04 -33.07 1.51
C GLU A 375 7.32 -33.95 2.75
N ASN A 376 7.20 -33.41 3.99
CA ASN A 376 7.62 -34.08 5.22
C ASN A 376 6.51 -34.27 6.26
N LYS A 377 5.56 -33.35 6.35
CA LYS A 377 4.50 -33.27 7.37
C LYS A 377 3.17 -32.91 6.70
N LYS A 378 2.64 -33.82 5.85
CA LYS A 378 1.49 -33.57 4.96
C LYS A 378 0.25 -33.02 5.68
N SER A 379 -0.13 -33.60 6.83
CA SER A 379 -1.29 -33.15 7.59
C SER A 379 -1.14 -31.71 8.11
N VAL A 380 0.05 -31.35 8.59
CA VAL A 380 0.36 -29.98 9.04
C VAL A 380 0.28 -29.00 7.86
N SER A 381 0.79 -29.40 6.69
CA SER A 381 0.71 -28.59 5.48
C SER A 381 -0.74 -28.34 5.04
N ILE A 382 -1.56 -29.39 5.06
CA ILE A 382 -2.99 -29.27 4.69
C ILE A 382 -3.70 -28.33 5.67
N LEU A 383 -3.51 -28.52 6.98
CA LEU A 383 -4.06 -27.62 7.99
C LEU A 383 -3.62 -26.16 7.76
N PHE A 384 -2.33 -25.93 7.52
CA PHE A 384 -1.78 -24.60 7.26
C PHE A 384 -2.41 -23.94 6.05
N ILE A 385 -2.56 -24.66 4.92
CA ILE A 385 -3.21 -24.16 3.71
C ILE A 385 -4.68 -23.85 3.97
N VAL A 386 -5.40 -24.72 4.68
CA VAL A 386 -6.81 -24.51 5.01
C VAL A 386 -6.99 -23.26 5.88
N LEU A 387 -6.16 -23.07 6.90
CA LEU A 387 -6.19 -21.87 7.74
C LEU A 387 -5.96 -20.60 6.94
N ILE A 388 -4.99 -20.59 6.01
CA ILE A 388 -4.71 -19.43 5.14
C ILE A 388 -5.90 -19.15 4.22
N ILE A 389 -6.42 -20.16 3.53
CA ILE A 389 -7.55 -19.99 2.61
C ILE A 389 -8.78 -19.50 3.37
N PHE A 390 -9.07 -20.09 4.53
CA PHE A 390 -10.20 -19.68 5.35
C PHE A 390 -10.06 -18.20 5.78
N SER A 391 -8.89 -17.83 6.31
CA SER A 391 -8.66 -16.46 6.76
C SER A 391 -8.78 -15.43 5.62
N HIS A 392 -8.24 -15.76 4.45
CA HIS A 392 -8.31 -14.87 3.29
C HIS A 392 -9.73 -14.75 2.72
N ILE A 393 -10.47 -15.86 2.60
CA ILE A 393 -11.88 -15.85 2.14
C ILE A 393 -12.74 -15.06 3.12
N PHE A 394 -12.54 -15.27 4.42
CA PHE A 394 -13.25 -14.51 5.46
C PHE A 394 -12.94 -13.02 5.36
N GLY A 395 -11.67 -12.65 5.16
CA GLY A 395 -11.25 -11.25 4.97
C GLY A 395 -11.88 -10.62 3.73
N ILE A 396 -11.95 -11.34 2.60
CA ILE A 396 -12.64 -10.87 1.38
C ILE A 396 -14.15 -10.69 1.66
N PHE A 397 -14.75 -11.60 2.40
CA PHE A 397 -16.16 -11.48 2.79
C PHE A 397 -16.40 -10.22 3.62
N GLN A 398 -15.55 -9.95 4.61
CA GLN A 398 -15.61 -8.73 5.41
C GLN A 398 -15.44 -7.46 4.58
N LEU A 399 -14.47 -7.41 3.67
CA LEU A 399 -14.29 -6.30 2.74
C LEU A 399 -15.53 -6.02 1.89
N ASN A 400 -16.24 -7.07 1.45
CA ASN A 400 -17.46 -6.95 0.66
C ASN A 400 -18.66 -6.49 1.50
N LEU A 401 -18.80 -6.97 2.73
CA LEU A 401 -19.83 -6.49 3.67
C LEU A 401 -19.67 -5.03 3.99
N GLN A 402 -18.44 -4.60 4.21
CA GLN A 402 -18.09 -3.20 4.46
C GLN A 402 -18.15 -2.33 3.20
N LYS A 403 -18.54 -2.87 2.05
CA LYS A 403 -18.61 -2.18 0.74
C LYS A 403 -17.29 -1.49 0.34
N GLY A 404 -16.17 -2.09 0.70
CA GLY A 404 -14.85 -1.51 0.47
C GLY A 404 -14.53 -0.33 1.39
N ILE A 405 -15.24 -0.20 2.50
CA ILE A 405 -15.27 0.96 3.36
C ILE A 405 -14.19 0.90 4.43
N SER A 406 -13.81 2.10 4.82
CA SER A 406 -13.14 2.53 6.04
C SER A 406 -11.81 1.89 6.37
N LYS A 407 -10.86 2.75 6.60
CA LYS A 407 -9.51 2.39 6.95
C LYS A 407 -9.14 2.62 8.40
N ASN A 408 -9.85 3.36 9.15
CA ASN A 408 -9.45 3.78 10.49
C ASN A 408 -10.59 3.70 11.49
N GLY A 409 -11.34 2.62 11.46
CA GLY A 409 -12.30 2.33 12.53
C GLY A 409 -13.61 3.10 12.44
N GLY A 410 -14.11 3.43 11.25
CA GLY A 410 -15.48 3.88 11.14
C GLY A 410 -15.80 5.05 10.22
N GLU A 411 -14.84 5.65 9.54
CA GLU A 411 -15.16 6.71 8.57
C GLU A 411 -15.64 6.12 7.24
N ILE A 412 -16.91 5.83 7.19
CA ILE A 412 -17.61 5.55 5.93
C ILE A 412 -17.85 6.88 5.24
N THR A 413 -17.21 7.07 4.08
CA THR A 413 -17.51 8.23 3.26
C THR A 413 -18.57 7.83 2.25
N GLU A 414 -19.81 8.14 2.53
CA GLU A 414 -20.92 8.02 1.58
C GLU A 414 -21.26 9.39 0.96
N ILE A 415 -20.25 10.22 0.76
CA ILE A 415 -20.45 11.59 0.25
C ILE A 415 -21.11 11.61 -1.13
N ARG A 416 -20.81 10.64 -2.01
CA ARG A 416 -21.47 10.50 -3.31
C ARG A 416 -22.97 10.32 -3.12
N GLN A 417 -23.37 9.41 -2.25
CA GLN A 417 -24.77 9.08 -1.97
C GLN A 417 -25.50 10.28 -1.31
N ALA A 418 -24.81 11.02 -0.44
CA ALA A 418 -25.36 12.25 0.16
C ALA A 418 -25.59 13.33 -0.91
N ILE A 419 -24.65 13.51 -1.84
CA ILE A 419 -24.79 14.41 -2.98
C ILE A 419 -25.94 13.96 -3.90
N GLU A 420 -26.04 12.68 -4.20
CA GLU A 420 -27.13 12.09 -5.00
C GLU A 420 -28.49 12.30 -4.34
N LYS A 421 -28.59 12.21 -3.00
CA LYS A 421 -29.83 12.53 -2.26
C LYS A 421 -30.28 13.96 -2.52
N VAL A 422 -29.36 14.93 -2.43
CA VAL A 422 -29.66 16.34 -2.73
C VAL A 422 -30.12 16.50 -4.19
N ARG A 423 -29.44 15.86 -5.13
CA ARG A 423 -29.77 15.94 -6.58
C ARG A 423 -31.13 15.32 -6.91
N ASN A 424 -31.53 14.27 -6.20
CA ASN A 424 -32.85 13.65 -6.38
C ASN A 424 -33.98 14.54 -5.88
N GLU A 425 -33.70 15.41 -4.89
CA GLU A 425 -34.69 16.42 -4.46
C GLU A 425 -34.76 17.59 -5.44
N LYS A 426 -33.61 17.99 -5.96
CA LYS A 426 -33.53 19.08 -6.91
C LYS A 426 -32.43 18.86 -7.93
N ASN A 427 -32.80 18.64 -9.19
CA ASN A 427 -31.86 18.70 -10.31
C ASN A 427 -31.16 20.06 -10.33
N ASN A 428 -29.84 20.05 -10.58
CA ASN A 428 -29.00 21.24 -10.62
C ASN A 428 -28.90 21.99 -9.28
N ALA A 429 -29.04 21.29 -8.15
CA ALA A 429 -28.85 21.88 -6.83
C ALA A 429 -27.46 22.49 -6.69
N ALA A 430 -27.38 23.71 -6.17
CA ALA A 430 -26.14 24.32 -5.72
C ALA A 430 -25.76 23.65 -4.38
N ILE A 431 -24.60 23.00 -4.32
CA ILE A 431 -24.12 22.28 -3.14
C ILE A 431 -22.82 22.90 -2.66
N ALA A 432 -22.73 23.22 -1.38
CA ALA A 432 -21.52 23.72 -0.74
C ALA A 432 -21.02 22.72 0.31
N VAL A 433 -19.70 22.59 0.41
CA VAL A 433 -19.04 21.67 1.35
C VAL A 433 -17.80 22.35 1.92
N GLY A 434 -17.62 22.25 3.24
CA GLY A 434 -16.51 22.87 3.95
C GLY A 434 -15.37 21.90 4.30
N GLY A 435 -14.26 22.48 4.76
CA GLY A 435 -13.13 21.75 5.28
C GLY A 435 -12.53 20.72 4.33
N PHE A 436 -11.97 19.64 4.88
CA PHE A 436 -11.37 18.57 4.08
C PHE A 436 -12.39 17.70 3.34
N LEU A 437 -13.67 17.73 3.74
CA LEU A 437 -14.73 16.99 3.05
C LEU A 437 -14.90 17.48 1.59
N TYR A 438 -14.53 18.73 1.31
CA TYR A 438 -14.57 19.31 -0.02
C TYR A 438 -13.78 18.49 -1.05
N TYR A 439 -12.62 17.93 -0.72
CA TYR A 439 -11.86 17.11 -1.67
C TYR A 439 -12.67 15.91 -2.17
N SER A 440 -13.34 15.23 -1.26
CA SER A 440 -14.18 14.07 -1.59
C SER A 440 -15.43 14.50 -2.38
N ALA A 441 -16.07 15.59 -1.98
CA ALA A 441 -17.26 16.10 -2.65
C ALA A 441 -16.95 16.64 -4.05
N ALA A 442 -15.83 17.34 -4.22
CA ALA A 442 -15.40 17.90 -5.49
C ALA A 442 -15.20 16.85 -6.60
N GLN A 443 -14.92 15.59 -6.23
CA GLN A 443 -14.83 14.46 -7.18
C GLN A 443 -16.16 14.23 -7.91
N TYR A 444 -17.28 14.54 -7.27
CA TYR A 444 -18.63 14.33 -7.78
C TYR A 444 -19.26 15.60 -8.35
N SER A 445 -18.47 16.68 -8.50
CA SER A 445 -18.91 17.90 -9.20
C SER A 445 -19.05 17.62 -10.70
N ASN A 446 -20.14 18.10 -11.30
CA ASN A 446 -20.38 18.03 -12.74
C ASN A 446 -20.87 19.37 -13.28
N ASN A 447 -21.09 19.47 -14.61
CA ASN A 447 -21.53 20.70 -15.24
C ASN A 447 -22.92 21.15 -14.81
N GLU A 448 -23.80 20.20 -14.42
CA GLU A 448 -25.17 20.47 -14.03
C GLU A 448 -25.31 20.83 -12.56
N SER A 449 -24.43 20.26 -11.70
CA SER A 449 -24.43 20.48 -10.26
C SER A 449 -22.99 20.66 -9.77
N LYS A 450 -22.54 21.91 -9.84
CA LYS A 450 -21.23 22.32 -9.35
C LYS A 450 -21.19 22.26 -7.83
N ILE A 451 -20.06 21.84 -7.27
CA ILE A 451 -19.83 21.82 -5.82
C ILE A 451 -18.88 22.94 -5.45
N TRP A 452 -19.30 23.78 -4.51
CA TRP A 452 -18.54 24.93 -4.03
C TRP A 452 -17.91 24.65 -2.67
N PHE A 453 -16.82 25.32 -2.42
CA PHE A 453 -16.20 25.39 -1.11
C PHE A 453 -16.78 26.53 -0.30
N TYR A 454 -17.02 26.32 1.01
CA TYR A 454 -17.38 27.39 1.94
C TYR A 454 -16.50 27.35 3.19
N GLY A 455 -16.38 28.52 3.84
CA GLY A 455 -15.61 28.71 5.05
C GLY A 455 -14.09 28.78 4.84
N GLU A 456 -13.35 28.77 5.92
CA GLU A 456 -11.90 28.90 5.88
C GLU A 456 -11.22 27.59 5.43
N PRO A 457 -10.28 27.65 4.46
CA PRO A 457 -9.49 26.48 4.09
C PRO A 457 -8.70 25.96 5.29
N PRO A 458 -8.61 24.64 5.47
CA PRO A 458 -7.85 24.06 6.57
C PRO A 458 -6.41 24.58 6.63
N ILE A 459 -5.94 24.92 7.83
CA ILE A 459 -4.59 25.51 8.05
C ILE A 459 -3.47 24.50 7.75
N TYR A 460 -3.78 23.22 7.61
CA TYR A 460 -2.81 22.18 7.30
C TYR A 460 -2.28 22.28 5.88
N ARG A 461 -1.07 21.77 5.63
CA ARG A 461 -0.37 21.79 4.34
C ARG A 461 -1.23 21.27 3.17
N SER A 462 -2.02 20.21 3.41
CA SER A 462 -2.97 19.68 2.42
C SER A 462 -4.13 20.61 2.09
N GLY A 463 -4.36 21.68 2.87
CA GLY A 463 -5.37 22.72 2.59
C GLY A 463 -4.92 23.73 1.53
N ASP A 464 -3.63 23.78 1.17
CA ASP A 464 -3.11 24.77 0.23
C ASP A 464 -3.72 24.63 -1.18
N MET A 465 -4.09 23.42 -1.59
CA MET A 465 -4.78 23.20 -2.86
C MET A 465 -6.20 23.80 -2.89
N ILE A 466 -6.89 23.88 -1.73
CA ILE A 466 -8.21 24.52 -1.62
C ILE A 466 -8.07 26.05 -1.70
N ARG A 467 -6.91 26.61 -1.32
CA ARG A 467 -6.63 28.05 -1.43
C ARG A 467 -6.38 28.50 -2.86
N ALA A 468 -6.14 27.56 -3.78
CA ALA A 468 -5.90 27.88 -5.19
C ALA A 468 -7.07 28.68 -5.80
N ASP A 469 -6.76 29.64 -6.67
CA ASP A 469 -7.73 30.59 -7.23
C ASP A 469 -8.86 29.94 -8.03
N TYR A 470 -8.62 28.75 -8.58
CA TYR A 470 -9.65 28.03 -9.35
C TYR A 470 -10.58 27.13 -8.50
N THR A 471 -10.38 27.05 -7.16
CA THR A 471 -11.37 26.41 -6.29
C THR A 471 -12.62 27.30 -6.23
N PRO A 472 -13.80 26.81 -6.66
CA PRO A 472 -15.01 27.60 -6.65
C PRO A 472 -15.47 27.82 -5.20
N LYS A 473 -15.31 29.06 -4.71
CA LYS A 473 -15.74 29.47 -3.37
C LYS A 473 -17.07 30.20 -3.46
N ILE A 474 -17.98 29.93 -2.51
CA ILE A 474 -19.32 30.55 -2.50
C ILE A 474 -19.27 32.08 -2.43
N GLU A 475 -18.24 32.61 -1.75
CA GLU A 475 -18.07 34.04 -1.51
C GLU A 475 -17.65 34.82 -2.77
N ASN A 476 -16.92 34.16 -3.68
CA ASN A 476 -16.25 34.77 -4.83
C ASN A 476 -16.90 34.40 -6.17
N ASP A 477 -17.87 33.49 -6.19
CA ASP A 477 -18.49 33.01 -7.44
C ASP A 477 -19.87 33.63 -7.65
N SER A 478 -19.93 34.65 -8.52
CA SER A 478 -21.20 35.34 -8.88
C SER A 478 -22.27 34.36 -9.43
N SER A 479 -21.86 33.22 -9.97
CA SER A 479 -22.79 32.18 -10.43
C SER A 479 -23.51 31.49 -9.27
N PHE A 480 -22.84 31.34 -8.11
CA PHE A 480 -23.42 30.79 -6.90
C PHE A 480 -24.56 31.71 -6.38
N LEU A 481 -24.31 33.00 -6.30
CA LEU A 481 -25.26 34.00 -5.78
C LEU A 481 -26.55 34.17 -6.61
N LYS A 482 -26.58 33.62 -7.83
CA LYS A 482 -27.79 33.56 -8.67
C LYS A 482 -28.78 32.47 -8.27
N ASN A 483 -28.35 31.50 -7.46
CA ASN A 483 -29.22 30.41 -7.01
C ASN A 483 -30.27 30.98 -6.02
N LYS A 484 -31.53 30.53 -6.18
CA LYS A 484 -32.60 30.85 -5.23
C LYS A 484 -32.48 30.11 -3.92
N GLU A 485 -31.83 28.93 -3.95
CA GLU A 485 -31.56 28.08 -2.80
C GLU A 485 -30.27 27.30 -3.02
N PHE A 486 -29.63 26.87 -1.92
CA PHE A 486 -28.48 25.99 -1.93
C PHE A 486 -28.49 25.04 -0.74
N PHE A 487 -27.67 24.00 -0.84
CA PHE A 487 -27.52 22.98 0.20
C PHE A 487 -26.09 22.95 0.73
N ILE A 488 -25.95 22.80 2.05
CA ILE A 488 -24.66 22.51 2.69
C ILE A 488 -24.66 21.04 3.14
N ILE A 489 -23.64 20.28 2.74
CA ILE A 489 -23.38 18.94 3.30
C ILE A 489 -22.24 19.08 4.30
N SER A 490 -22.53 18.79 5.57
CA SER A 490 -21.58 18.89 6.68
C SER A 490 -21.51 17.58 7.45
N PRO A 491 -20.35 17.22 8.07
CA PRO A 491 -20.33 16.13 9.02
C PRO A 491 -21.37 16.32 10.12
N TYR A 492 -22.02 15.24 10.56
CA TYR A 492 -23.20 15.33 11.44
C TYR A 492 -22.98 16.20 12.68
N ASN A 493 -21.82 16.07 13.33
CA ASN A 493 -21.47 16.82 14.54
C ASN A 493 -20.94 18.24 14.32
N SER A 494 -20.80 18.68 13.07
CA SER A 494 -20.18 19.96 12.70
C SER A 494 -21.14 20.89 11.96
N ALA A 495 -22.41 20.52 11.86
CA ALA A 495 -23.40 21.28 11.08
C ALA A 495 -23.84 22.53 11.85
N ASP A 496 -23.72 23.67 11.18
CA ASP A 496 -24.17 24.97 11.68
C ASP A 496 -25.36 25.47 10.84
N LYS A 497 -26.40 25.94 11.53
CA LYS A 497 -27.62 26.48 10.90
C LYS A 497 -27.48 27.96 10.52
N GLU A 498 -26.38 28.59 10.87
CA GLU A 498 -26.10 29.94 10.37
C GLU A 498 -25.70 29.92 8.89
N SER A 499 -26.28 30.79 8.11
CA SER A 499 -25.94 30.90 6.69
C SER A 499 -24.53 31.50 6.55
N PRO A 500 -23.63 30.87 5.77
CA PRO A 500 -22.36 31.51 5.46
C PRO A 500 -22.48 32.74 4.55
N ILE A 501 -23.67 33.03 4.02
CA ILE A 501 -23.96 34.18 3.18
C ILE A 501 -25.18 34.92 3.75
N SER A 502 -25.04 36.22 3.98
CA SER A 502 -26.05 37.07 4.63
C SER A 502 -27.43 37.09 3.92
N ASP A 503 -27.43 36.90 2.60
CA ASP A 503 -28.64 36.97 1.78
C ASP A 503 -29.53 35.75 1.82
N TYR A 504 -29.15 34.73 2.60
CA TYR A 504 -29.88 33.46 2.70
C TYR A 504 -30.25 33.13 4.14
N ASN A 505 -31.41 32.54 4.31
CA ASN A 505 -31.90 32.04 5.57
C ASN A 505 -31.92 30.50 5.58
N PHE A 506 -31.62 29.90 6.74
CA PHE A 506 -31.85 28.48 6.97
C PHE A 506 -33.34 28.15 6.79
N SER A 507 -33.63 27.07 6.08
CA SER A 507 -35.00 26.62 5.78
C SER A 507 -35.27 25.23 6.33
N GLU A 508 -34.41 24.27 6.08
CA GLU A 508 -34.68 22.85 6.35
C GLU A 508 -33.41 22.09 6.64
N GLU A 509 -33.53 21.00 7.42
CA GLU A 509 -32.44 20.09 7.77
C GLU A 509 -32.86 18.66 7.46
N MET A 510 -31.96 17.90 6.86
CA MET A 510 -32.13 16.47 6.58
C MET A 510 -30.89 15.69 7.08
N ASP A 511 -31.13 14.56 7.72
CA ASP A 511 -30.07 13.66 8.11
C ASP A 511 -29.75 12.67 6.98
N TYR A 512 -28.46 12.41 6.78
CA TYR A 512 -28.00 11.32 5.95
C TYR A 512 -27.31 10.27 6.86
N ASN A 513 -27.89 9.10 6.91
CA ASN A 513 -27.42 8.02 7.75
C ASN A 513 -26.59 7.00 6.95
N ASN A 514 -25.63 6.39 7.62
CA ASN A 514 -24.81 5.32 7.11
C ASN A 514 -25.64 4.14 6.60
N SER A 515 -25.40 3.69 5.38
CA SER A 515 -26.16 2.62 4.76
C SER A 515 -25.91 1.23 5.36
N LEU A 516 -24.88 1.06 6.24
CA LEU A 516 -24.54 -0.21 6.85
C LEU A 516 -25.17 -0.41 8.23
N ASN A 517 -25.13 0.61 9.08
CA ASN A 517 -25.54 0.51 10.49
C ASN A 517 -26.58 1.55 10.91
N GLY A 518 -26.94 2.46 10.01
CA GLY A 518 -27.94 3.50 10.26
C GLY A 518 -27.41 4.69 11.07
N ASP A 519 -26.15 4.72 11.46
CA ASP A 519 -25.58 5.84 12.21
C ASP A 519 -25.58 7.13 11.37
N PRO A 520 -25.84 8.30 11.98
CA PRO A 520 -25.85 9.56 11.25
C PRO A 520 -24.43 9.93 10.78
N LEU A 521 -24.27 10.20 9.48
CA LEU A 521 -23.01 10.59 8.84
C LEU A 521 -22.92 12.07 8.53
N TYR A 522 -23.98 12.60 7.89
CA TYR A 522 -24.02 13.98 7.44
C TYR A 522 -25.33 14.62 7.79
N LYS A 523 -25.27 15.94 8.00
CA LYS A 523 -26.42 16.84 7.93
C LYS A 523 -26.42 17.56 6.59
N ILE A 524 -27.57 17.60 5.95
CA ILE A 524 -27.84 18.35 4.74
C ILE A 524 -28.72 19.52 5.12
N LEU A 525 -28.17 20.73 5.04
CA LEU A 525 -28.86 21.96 5.42
C LEU A 525 -29.27 22.70 4.17
N LYS A 526 -30.53 23.10 4.09
CA LYS A 526 -31.09 23.88 2.99
C LYS A 526 -31.19 25.35 3.39
N PHE A 527 -30.74 26.22 2.51
CA PHE A 527 -30.81 27.67 2.64
C PHE A 527 -31.57 28.26 1.46
N ILE A 528 -32.42 29.24 1.73
CA ILE A 528 -33.25 29.94 0.73
C ILE A 528 -32.91 31.41 0.75
N LYS A 529 -32.83 32.02 -0.45
CA LYS A 529 -32.56 33.45 -0.62
C LYS A 529 -33.67 34.27 0.00
N LYS A 530 -33.31 35.36 0.70
CA LYS A 530 -34.24 36.32 1.31
C LYS A 530 -35.10 37.00 0.28
#